data_a5c3584b41ba35c7f524c8213c829d92
#
_entry.id   a5c3584b41ba35c7f524c8213c829d92
#
_cell.length_a   1.000
_cell.length_b   1.000
_cell.length_c   1.000
_cell.angle_alpha   90.00
_cell.angle_beta   90.00
_cell.angle_gamma   90.00
#
_symmetry.space_group_name_H-M   'P 1'
#
loop_
_entity.id
_entity.type
_entity.pdbx_description
1 polymer ?
#
loop_
_entity_poly.entity_id
_entity_poly.type
_entity_poly.pdbx_seq_one_letter_code
_entity_poly.pdbx_strand_id
1 'polypeptide(L)'
;MCIRDRDAEDPVLSKEATGASALMYMSFFSKDLNNPQITDYLSRVIQPKLATLPGMAEAQILGNQVFAMRLWLDPIKLAGYGLSANDVTEAVRRYNFLSAAGEVKGEYVVTSINANTELKTAEAFAAIPLKIDGDSRVLLSDVARVEMGAENYDTISSFGGTPSVYILSLIHI
;
A
#
# COMPACT_ATOMS: atom_id res chain seq x y z
N MET A 1 -11.57 29.09 5.31
CA MET A 1 -10.89 28.04 6.10
C MET A 1 -11.24 26.72 5.45
N CYS A 2 -10.32 26.13 4.67
CA CYS A 2 -10.57 24.85 4.02
C CYS A 2 -10.43 23.77 5.09
N ILE A 3 -11.53 23.12 5.42
CA ILE A 3 -11.51 21.94 6.29
C ILE A 3 -11.04 20.79 5.40
N ARG A 4 -9.81 20.32 5.63
CA ARG A 4 -9.30 19.12 5.02
C ARG A 4 -10.00 17.94 5.66
N ASP A 5 -10.71 17.16 4.86
CA ASP A 5 -11.29 15.89 5.31
C ASP A 5 -10.15 14.95 5.71
N ARG A 6 -10.25 14.29 6.86
CA ARG A 6 -9.20 13.39 7.36
C ARG A 6 -9.00 12.17 6.46
N ASP A 7 -9.99 11.81 5.68
CA ASP A 7 -9.98 10.66 4.78
C ASP A 7 -9.55 11.04 3.34
N ALA A 8 -9.29 12.33 3.07
CA ALA A 8 -8.81 12.75 1.76
C ALA A 8 -7.31 12.52 1.65
N GLU A 9 -6.90 11.78 0.63
CA GLU A 9 -5.50 11.65 0.24
C GLU A 9 -4.93 13.01 -0.18
N ASP A 10 -3.61 13.17 -0.05
CA ASP A 10 -2.93 14.38 -0.50
C ASP A 10 -3.13 14.55 -2.00
N PRO A 11 -3.54 15.77 -2.47
CA PRO A 11 -3.70 16.00 -3.88
C PRO A 11 -2.35 15.87 -4.60
N VAL A 12 -2.29 14.95 -5.55
CA VAL A 12 -1.14 14.77 -6.43
C VAL A 12 -1.31 15.66 -7.65
N LEU A 13 -0.43 16.64 -7.78
CA LEU A 13 -0.36 17.48 -8.99
C LEU A 13 0.59 16.82 -9.99
N SER A 14 0.04 16.30 -11.06
CA SER A 14 0.82 15.84 -12.22
C SER A 14 0.74 16.88 -13.34
N LYS A 15 1.90 17.23 -13.90
CA LYS A 15 1.97 18.05 -15.11
C LYS A 15 1.87 17.15 -16.33
N GLU A 16 0.71 17.09 -16.92
CA GLU A 16 0.51 16.37 -18.17
C GLU A 16 1.03 17.21 -19.33
N ALA A 17 2.05 16.75 -20.03
CA ALA A 17 2.54 17.39 -21.24
C ALA A 17 1.59 17.05 -22.39
N THR A 18 0.82 18.03 -22.86
CA THR A 18 0.02 17.92 -24.08
C THR A 18 0.93 17.56 -25.24
N GLY A 19 0.73 16.37 -25.84
CA GLY A 19 1.54 15.89 -26.95
C GLY A 19 2.72 14.98 -26.55
N ALA A 20 2.81 14.53 -25.29
CA ALA A 20 3.78 13.52 -24.89
C ALA A 20 3.53 12.23 -25.69
N SER A 21 4.53 11.83 -26.45
CA SER A 21 4.51 10.58 -27.22
C SER A 21 5.25 9.50 -26.44
N ALA A 22 4.66 8.31 -26.38
CA ALA A 22 5.36 7.16 -25.84
C ALA A 22 6.53 6.81 -26.76
N LEU A 23 7.75 6.92 -26.26
CA LEU A 23 8.95 6.55 -26.99
C LEU A 23 9.19 5.04 -26.95
N MET A 24 8.99 4.45 -25.78
CA MET A 24 9.38 3.08 -25.55
C MET A 24 8.46 2.39 -24.52
N TYR A 25 8.14 1.13 -24.79
CA TYR A 25 7.51 0.21 -23.87
C TYR A 25 8.53 -0.83 -23.44
N MET A 26 8.84 -0.90 -22.19
CA MET A 26 9.75 -1.90 -21.60
C MET A 26 8.93 -2.88 -20.79
N SER A 27 9.01 -4.18 -21.11
CA SER A 27 8.36 -5.22 -20.33
C SER A 27 9.36 -5.87 -19.36
N PHE A 28 8.94 -6.07 -18.13
CA PHE A 28 9.72 -6.71 -17.09
C PHE A 28 8.99 -7.96 -16.60
N PHE A 29 9.68 -9.08 -16.61
CA PHE A 29 9.18 -10.35 -16.12
C PHE A 29 10.29 -11.11 -15.41
N SER A 30 9.94 -12.00 -14.52
CA SER A 30 10.89 -12.84 -13.81
C SER A 30 10.30 -14.22 -13.60
N LYS A 31 11.16 -15.22 -13.43
CA LYS A 31 10.77 -16.58 -13.03
C LYS A 31 10.66 -16.73 -11.52
N ASP A 32 11.41 -15.90 -10.79
CA ASP A 32 11.56 -16.00 -9.33
C ASP A 32 10.74 -14.95 -8.57
N LEU A 33 10.38 -13.83 -9.23
CA LEU A 33 9.64 -12.73 -8.63
C LEU A 33 8.22 -12.69 -9.19
N ASN A 34 7.26 -12.45 -8.30
CA ASN A 34 5.88 -12.18 -8.69
C ASN A 34 5.68 -10.70 -9.11
N ASN A 35 4.56 -10.40 -9.76
CA ASN A 35 4.27 -9.05 -10.25
C ASN A 35 4.32 -7.94 -9.18
N PRO A 36 3.80 -8.12 -7.95
CA PRO A 36 3.97 -7.12 -6.90
C PRO A 36 5.43 -6.86 -6.52
N GLN A 37 6.29 -7.90 -6.49
CA GLN A 37 7.73 -7.74 -6.21
C GLN A 37 8.43 -7.00 -7.35
N ILE A 38 8.08 -7.32 -8.60
CA ILE A 38 8.60 -6.61 -9.78
C ILE A 38 8.15 -5.15 -9.72
N THR A 39 6.88 -4.88 -9.45
CA THR A 39 6.34 -3.51 -9.31
C THR A 39 7.08 -2.71 -8.25
N ASP A 40 7.31 -3.29 -7.07
CA ASP A 40 8.02 -2.64 -5.99
C ASP A 40 9.47 -2.30 -6.39
N TYR A 41 10.17 -3.22 -7.03
CA TYR A 41 11.51 -2.97 -7.54
C TYR A 41 11.53 -1.88 -8.63
N LEU A 42 10.57 -1.91 -9.55
CA LEU A 42 10.48 -0.92 -10.61
C LEU A 42 10.20 0.48 -10.07
N SER A 43 9.28 0.61 -9.12
CA SER A 43 8.90 1.90 -8.53
C SER A 43 10.01 2.51 -7.66
N ARG A 44 10.75 1.69 -6.92
CA ARG A 44 11.79 2.18 -6.01
C ARG A 44 13.14 2.38 -6.67
N VAL A 45 13.49 1.57 -7.65
CA VAL A 45 14.85 1.56 -8.20
C VAL A 45 14.90 2.05 -9.64
N ILE A 46 14.03 1.55 -10.50
CA ILE A 46 14.11 1.82 -11.93
C ILE A 46 13.45 3.13 -12.30
N GLN A 47 12.23 3.35 -11.85
CA GLN A 47 11.46 4.55 -12.16
C GLN A 47 12.19 5.86 -11.76
N PRO A 48 12.77 5.99 -10.56
CA PRO A 48 13.52 7.19 -10.19
C PRO A 48 14.77 7.41 -11.05
N LYS A 49 15.45 6.33 -11.45
CA LYS A 49 16.62 6.43 -12.34
C LYS A 49 16.23 6.88 -13.76
N LEU A 50 15.13 6.35 -14.29
CA LEU A 50 14.61 6.76 -15.58
C LEU A 50 14.17 8.23 -15.56
N ALA A 51 13.51 8.67 -14.49
CA ALA A 51 13.06 10.05 -14.34
C ALA A 51 14.19 11.09 -14.34
N THR A 52 15.43 10.68 -14.04
CA THR A 52 16.60 11.57 -14.05
C THR A 52 17.28 11.70 -15.44
N LEU A 53 16.84 10.93 -16.42
CA LEU A 53 17.43 10.97 -17.75
C LEU A 53 17.02 12.26 -18.48
N PRO A 54 17.98 12.96 -19.14
CA PRO A 54 17.66 14.16 -19.90
C PRO A 54 16.71 13.83 -21.07
N GLY A 55 15.65 14.62 -21.22
CA GLY A 55 14.62 14.41 -22.24
C GLY A 55 13.48 13.48 -21.84
N MET A 56 13.56 12.82 -20.69
CA MET A 56 12.46 12.05 -20.13
C MET A 56 11.42 13.01 -19.54
N ALA A 57 10.17 12.87 -19.96
CA ALA A 57 9.06 13.60 -19.33
C ALA A 57 8.53 12.83 -18.12
N GLU A 58 8.26 11.54 -18.31
CA GLU A 58 7.71 10.67 -17.28
C GLU A 58 8.04 9.20 -17.57
N ALA A 59 8.21 8.41 -16.51
CA ALA A 59 8.30 6.97 -16.57
C ALA A 59 7.06 6.39 -15.84
N GLN A 60 6.06 5.96 -16.60
CA GLN A 60 4.81 5.44 -16.07
C GLN A 60 4.84 3.92 -16.01
N ILE A 61 4.47 3.35 -14.86
CA ILE A 61 4.36 1.90 -14.69
C ILE A 61 2.93 1.48 -15.06
N LEU A 62 2.81 0.51 -15.98
CA LEU A 62 1.54 -0.07 -16.40
C LEU A 62 1.45 -1.52 -15.93
N GLY A 63 0.26 -1.94 -15.51
CA GLY A 63 0.04 -3.28 -14.94
C GLY A 63 0.68 -3.44 -13.56
N ASN A 64 0.88 -2.31 -12.87
CA ASN A 64 1.42 -2.31 -11.52
C ASN A 64 0.47 -3.01 -10.54
N GLN A 65 1.08 -3.79 -9.65
CA GLN A 65 0.40 -4.44 -8.53
C GLN A 65 1.12 -4.04 -7.25
N VAL A 66 0.61 -3.01 -6.59
CA VAL A 66 1.18 -2.53 -5.31
C VAL A 66 0.88 -3.54 -4.21
N PHE A 67 1.84 -3.76 -3.30
CA PHE A 67 1.62 -4.61 -2.14
C PHE A 67 0.56 -4.02 -1.21
N ALA A 68 -0.35 -4.86 -0.78
CA ALA A 68 -1.33 -4.53 0.23
C ALA A 68 -1.59 -5.72 1.17
N MET A 69 -2.00 -5.42 2.39
CA MET A 69 -2.48 -6.43 3.32
C MET A 69 -3.94 -6.73 3.03
N ARG A 70 -4.24 -7.98 2.65
CA ARG A 70 -5.60 -8.41 2.31
C ARG A 70 -6.22 -9.15 3.48
N LEU A 71 -7.44 -8.75 3.80
CA LEU A 71 -8.24 -9.34 4.86
C LEU A 71 -9.44 -10.03 4.22
N TRP A 72 -9.45 -11.36 4.20
CA TRP A 72 -10.57 -12.16 3.71
C TRP A 72 -11.49 -12.48 4.87
N LEU A 73 -12.56 -11.70 5.01
CA LEU A 73 -13.52 -11.82 6.09
C LEU A 73 -14.43 -13.03 5.88
N ASP A 74 -14.66 -13.81 6.95
CA ASP A 74 -15.64 -14.88 6.97
C ASP A 74 -16.95 -14.35 7.56
N PRO A 75 -18.03 -14.21 6.74
CA PRO A 75 -19.28 -13.62 7.19
C PRO A 75 -19.99 -14.47 8.25
N ILE A 76 -19.80 -15.80 8.23
CA ILE A 76 -20.42 -16.70 9.21
C ILE A 76 -19.78 -16.51 10.58
N LYS A 77 -18.46 -16.43 10.63
CA LYS A 77 -17.72 -16.19 11.87
C LYS A 77 -17.99 -14.80 12.42
N LEU A 78 -18.02 -13.77 11.56
CA LEU A 78 -18.38 -12.41 11.98
C LEU A 78 -19.77 -12.37 12.62
N ALA A 79 -20.78 -13.00 11.99
CA ALA A 79 -22.12 -13.09 12.55
C ALA A 79 -22.14 -13.85 13.89
N GLY A 80 -21.36 -14.92 14.01
CA GLY A 80 -21.24 -15.70 15.24
C GLY A 80 -20.68 -14.89 16.44
N TYR A 81 -19.80 -13.94 16.19
CA TYR A 81 -19.27 -13.03 17.21
C TYR A 81 -20.06 -11.71 17.34
N GLY A 82 -21.11 -11.53 16.54
CA GLY A 82 -21.91 -10.30 16.51
C GLY A 82 -21.11 -9.09 16.00
N LEU A 83 -20.20 -9.32 15.05
CA LEU A 83 -19.35 -8.31 14.44
C LEU A 83 -19.79 -8.04 12.99
N SER A 84 -19.65 -6.80 12.55
CA SER A 84 -19.82 -6.36 11.17
C SER A 84 -18.49 -6.11 10.48
N ALA A 85 -18.50 -5.99 9.14
CA ALA A 85 -17.31 -5.60 8.39
C ALA A 85 -16.83 -4.19 8.78
N ASN A 86 -17.73 -3.29 9.16
CA ASN A 86 -17.38 -1.95 9.64
C ASN A 86 -16.59 -2.01 10.95
N ASP A 87 -16.96 -2.89 11.89
CA ASP A 87 -16.23 -3.06 13.15
C ASP A 87 -14.78 -3.48 12.88
N VAL A 88 -14.57 -4.35 11.88
CA VAL A 88 -13.23 -4.76 11.46
C VAL A 88 -12.46 -3.57 10.87
N THR A 89 -13.09 -2.79 10.00
CA THR A 89 -12.48 -1.61 9.39
C THR A 89 -12.06 -0.58 10.44
N GLU A 90 -12.94 -0.30 11.40
CA GLU A 90 -12.64 0.62 12.50
C GLU A 90 -11.52 0.10 13.41
N ALA A 91 -11.50 -1.20 13.70
CA ALA A 91 -10.44 -1.81 14.48
C ALA A 91 -9.09 -1.69 13.74
N VAL A 92 -9.04 -2.03 12.45
CA VAL A 92 -7.82 -1.88 11.65
C VAL A 92 -7.34 -0.43 11.63
N ARG A 93 -8.22 0.55 11.40
CA ARG A 93 -7.88 1.97 11.43
C ARG A 93 -7.35 2.41 12.81
N ARG A 94 -7.88 1.87 13.90
CA ARG A 94 -7.46 2.18 15.26
C ARG A 94 -6.08 1.64 15.60
N TYR A 95 -5.73 0.48 15.09
CA TYR A 95 -4.46 -0.19 15.42
C TYR A 95 -3.37 0.00 14.36
N ASN A 96 -3.72 0.40 13.14
CA ASN A 96 -2.76 0.66 12.07
C ASN A 96 -2.77 2.15 11.70
N PHE A 97 -2.11 2.97 12.53
CA PHE A 97 -1.97 4.40 12.27
C PHE A 97 -0.53 4.85 12.52
N LEU A 98 -0.08 5.81 11.72
CA LEU A 98 1.19 6.48 11.94
C LEU A 98 1.03 7.53 13.05
N SER A 99 1.69 7.30 14.18
CA SER A 99 1.73 8.27 15.28
C SER A 99 3.11 8.90 15.38
N ALA A 100 3.15 10.22 15.21
CA ALA A 100 4.28 11.01 15.65
C ALA A 100 4.12 11.28 17.14
N ALA A 101 4.81 10.49 17.98
CA ALA A 101 4.66 10.57 19.43
C ALA A 101 5.22 11.86 20.03
N GLY A 102 5.95 12.68 19.25
CA GLY A 102 6.47 13.96 19.66
C GLY A 102 7.85 13.90 20.30
N GLU A 103 8.20 14.98 20.99
CA GLU A 103 9.49 15.16 21.64
C GLU A 103 9.30 15.50 23.12
N VAL A 104 10.10 14.90 23.97
CA VAL A 104 10.25 15.33 25.37
C VAL A 104 11.43 16.29 25.44
N LYS A 105 11.16 17.53 25.81
CA LYS A 105 12.19 18.57 25.99
C LYS A 105 12.54 18.66 27.47
N GLY A 106 13.74 18.20 27.81
CA GLY A 106 14.37 18.48 29.10
C GLY A 106 15.20 19.76 29.03
N GLU A 107 15.74 20.20 30.16
CA GLU A 107 16.50 21.44 30.27
C GLU A 107 17.79 21.42 29.42
N TYR A 108 18.37 20.23 29.20
CA TYR A 108 19.63 20.04 28.44
C TYR A 108 19.55 18.99 27.33
N VAL A 109 18.44 18.23 27.25
CA VAL A 109 18.32 17.11 26.30
C VAL A 109 16.92 17.12 25.68
N VAL A 110 16.87 16.99 24.36
CA VAL A 110 15.62 16.74 23.61
C VAL A 110 15.65 15.28 23.21
N THR A 111 14.65 14.51 23.64
CA THR A 111 14.49 13.10 23.29
C THR A 111 13.28 12.93 22.42
N SER A 112 13.48 12.48 21.18
CA SER A 112 12.39 12.13 20.27
C SER A 112 11.80 10.78 20.69
N ILE A 113 10.48 10.73 20.86
CA ILE A 113 9.76 9.50 21.14
C ILE A 113 9.18 8.99 19.80
N ASN A 114 9.64 7.82 19.37
CA ASN A 114 9.08 7.15 18.21
C ASN A 114 8.14 6.03 18.68
N ALA A 115 6.86 6.16 18.37
CA ALA A 115 5.90 5.08 18.56
C ALA A 115 5.88 4.21 17.29
N ASN A 116 6.27 2.95 17.40
CA ASN A 116 6.16 1.98 16.31
C ASN A 116 4.74 1.39 16.31
N THR A 117 3.80 2.14 15.75
CA THR A 117 2.38 1.77 15.69
C THR A 117 1.98 1.17 14.33
N GLU A 118 2.92 1.12 13.38
CA GLU A 118 2.69 0.60 12.04
C GLU A 118 2.77 -0.94 12.03
N LEU A 119 1.72 -1.59 11.60
CA LEU A 119 1.68 -3.02 11.42
C LEU A 119 2.23 -3.39 10.04
N LYS A 120 3.30 -4.20 10.00
CA LYS A 120 4.01 -4.53 8.75
C LYS A 120 3.87 -5.98 8.30
N THR A 121 3.43 -6.87 9.18
CA THR A 121 3.36 -8.30 8.90
C THR A 121 1.95 -8.84 9.02
N ALA A 122 1.65 -9.93 8.29
CA ALA A 122 0.34 -10.56 8.35
C ALA A 122 0.00 -11.04 9.77
N GLU A 123 1.01 -11.50 10.52
CA GLU A 123 0.86 -11.95 11.91
C GLU A 123 0.48 -10.79 12.84
N ALA A 124 1.09 -9.62 12.63
CA ALA A 124 0.76 -8.43 13.42
C ALA A 124 -0.68 -7.96 13.16
N PHE A 125 -1.14 -8.00 11.90
CA PHE A 125 -2.54 -7.74 11.58
C PHE A 125 -3.48 -8.79 12.16
N ALA A 126 -3.12 -10.06 12.07
CA ALA A 126 -3.92 -11.17 12.59
C ALA A 126 -4.16 -11.07 14.12
N ALA A 127 -3.25 -10.44 14.85
CA ALA A 127 -3.31 -10.23 16.28
C ALA A 127 -4.14 -8.99 16.71
N ILE A 128 -4.73 -8.24 15.79
CA ILE A 128 -5.59 -7.09 16.11
C ILE A 128 -6.82 -7.57 16.89
N PRO A 129 -7.09 -7.03 18.10
CA PRO A 129 -8.30 -7.35 18.84
C PRO A 129 -9.49 -6.57 18.23
N LEU A 130 -10.55 -7.29 17.84
CA LEU A 130 -11.79 -6.73 17.33
C LEU A 130 -12.79 -6.45 18.45
N LYS A 131 -12.89 -7.38 19.42
CA LYS A 131 -13.81 -7.27 20.55
C LYS A 131 -13.14 -7.81 21.81
N ILE A 132 -13.34 -7.12 22.90
CA ILE A 132 -12.90 -7.54 24.24
C ILE A 132 -14.15 -7.62 25.10
N ASP A 133 -14.43 -8.81 25.63
CA ASP A 133 -15.59 -9.07 26.50
C ASP A 133 -15.09 -9.79 27.77
N GLY A 134 -14.84 -9.02 28.81
CA GLY A 134 -14.20 -9.51 30.03
C GLY A 134 -12.80 -10.08 29.72
N ASP A 135 -12.61 -11.38 30.01
CA ASP A 135 -11.36 -12.12 29.75
C ASP A 135 -11.26 -12.69 28.33
N SER A 136 -12.35 -12.64 27.56
CA SER A 136 -12.38 -13.16 26.19
C SER A 136 -12.00 -12.07 25.18
N ARG A 137 -11.11 -12.42 24.24
CA ARG A 137 -10.69 -11.54 23.16
C ARG A 137 -10.98 -12.23 21.84
N VAL A 138 -11.66 -11.52 20.94
CA VAL A 138 -11.83 -11.93 19.55
C VAL A 138 -10.78 -11.23 18.72
N LEU A 139 -9.89 -11.98 18.10
CA LEU A 139 -8.83 -11.47 17.25
C LEU A 139 -9.27 -11.44 15.79
N LEU A 140 -8.58 -10.66 14.98
CA LEU A 140 -8.83 -10.61 13.53
C LEU A 140 -8.61 -11.99 12.88
N SER A 141 -7.65 -12.78 13.36
CA SER A 141 -7.41 -14.17 12.92
C SER A 141 -8.60 -15.11 13.09
N ASP A 142 -9.48 -14.82 14.07
CA ASP A 142 -10.64 -15.69 14.35
C ASP A 142 -11.73 -15.55 13.27
N VAL A 143 -11.83 -14.36 12.65
CA VAL A 143 -12.89 -14.01 11.70
C VAL A 143 -12.39 -13.73 10.28
N ALA A 144 -11.06 -13.65 10.08
CA ALA A 144 -10.48 -13.34 8.80
C ALA A 144 -9.19 -14.11 8.54
N ARG A 145 -8.91 -14.37 7.26
CA ARG A 145 -7.59 -14.78 6.79
C ARG A 145 -6.83 -13.54 6.36
N VAL A 146 -5.65 -13.35 6.93
CA VAL A 146 -4.76 -12.22 6.61
C VAL A 146 -3.63 -12.71 5.73
N GLU A 147 -3.42 -12.05 4.59
CA GLU A 147 -2.32 -12.37 3.69
C GLU A 147 -1.77 -11.12 3.00
N MET A 148 -0.49 -11.14 2.69
CA MET A 148 0.11 -10.11 1.84
C MET A 148 -0.18 -10.44 0.38
N GLY A 149 -0.73 -9.48 -0.34
CA GLY A 149 -1.07 -9.64 -1.75
C GLY A 149 -0.95 -8.33 -2.51
N ALA A 150 -1.57 -8.25 -3.69
CA ALA A 150 -1.69 -6.99 -4.41
C ALA A 150 -2.95 -6.23 -3.97
N GLU A 151 -2.88 -4.91 -3.98
CA GLU A 151 -4.01 -4.03 -3.72
C GLU A 151 -5.14 -4.29 -4.72
N ASN A 152 -4.78 -4.45 -5.99
CA ASN A 152 -5.72 -4.68 -7.08
C ASN A 152 -5.20 -5.78 -8.00
N TYR A 153 -6.09 -6.66 -8.47
CA TYR A 153 -5.83 -7.70 -9.46
C TYR A 153 -6.61 -7.50 -10.78
N ASP A 154 -7.33 -6.38 -10.91
CA ASP A 154 -8.17 -6.11 -12.09
C ASP A 154 -7.35 -5.81 -13.34
N THR A 155 -6.12 -5.31 -13.15
CA THR A 155 -5.20 -5.04 -14.23
C THR A 155 -4.19 -6.18 -14.37
N ILE A 156 -4.26 -6.89 -15.48
CA ILE A 156 -3.31 -7.96 -15.83
C ILE A 156 -2.58 -7.55 -17.09
N SER A 157 -1.27 -7.53 -17.04
CA SER A 157 -0.41 -7.33 -18.19
C SER A 157 0.46 -8.57 -18.43
N SER A 158 0.67 -8.91 -19.70
CA SER A 158 1.47 -10.05 -20.09
C SER A 158 2.30 -9.77 -21.34
N PHE A 159 3.44 -10.42 -21.45
CA PHE A 159 4.28 -10.41 -22.63
C PHE A 159 4.53 -11.86 -23.08
N GLY A 160 4.09 -12.19 -24.28
CA GLY A 160 4.23 -13.56 -24.82
C GLY A 160 3.54 -14.64 -23.96
N GLY A 161 2.43 -14.31 -23.27
CA GLY A 161 1.73 -15.21 -22.36
C GLY A 161 2.32 -15.31 -20.95
N THR A 162 3.42 -14.61 -20.67
CA THR A 162 4.02 -14.54 -19.33
C THR A 162 3.55 -13.26 -18.63
N PRO A 163 3.08 -13.33 -17.37
CA PRO A 163 2.75 -12.15 -16.58
C PRO A 163 3.94 -11.19 -16.51
N SER A 164 3.71 -9.91 -16.78
CA SER A 164 4.77 -8.91 -16.84
C SER A 164 4.26 -7.54 -16.41
N VAL A 165 5.17 -6.68 -15.98
CA VAL A 165 4.91 -5.28 -15.66
C VAL A 165 5.61 -4.42 -16.72
N TYR A 166 4.97 -3.35 -17.18
CA TYR A 166 5.53 -2.47 -18.18
C TYR A 166 5.93 -1.14 -17.58
N ILE A 167 6.99 -0.56 -18.13
CA ILE A 167 7.30 0.86 -17.99
C ILE A 167 7.13 1.52 -19.34
N LEU A 168 6.31 2.56 -19.36
CA LEU A 168 6.09 3.45 -20.48
C LEU A 168 7.00 4.66 -20.29
N SER A 169 7.88 4.89 -21.24
CA SER A 169 8.74 6.07 -21.29
C SER A 169 8.06 7.15 -22.15
N LEU A 170 7.70 8.26 -21.52
CA LEU A 170 7.20 9.45 -22.18
C LEU A 170 8.34 10.44 -22.33
N ILE A 171 8.51 10.98 -23.55
CA ILE A 171 9.48 12.04 -23.82
C ILE A 171 8.77 13.36 -24.06
N HIS A 172 9.42 14.43 -23.65
CA HIS A 172 9.02 15.78 -24.01
C HIS A 172 9.79 16.17 -25.28
N ILE A 173 9.08 16.27 -26.37
CA ILE A 173 9.62 16.84 -27.60
C ILE A 173 9.50 18.36 -27.54
#